data_aed03ad232ec35b0c6ca2a4a9f31efe7
#
_entry.id   aed03ad232ec35b0c6ca2a4a9f31efe7
#
_cell.length_a   1.000
_cell.length_b   1.000
_cell.length_c   1.000
_cell.angle_alpha   90.00
_cell.angle_beta   90.00
_cell.angle_gamma   90.00
#
_symmetry.space_group_name_H-M   'P 1'
#
loop_
_entity.id
_entity.type
_entity.pdbx_description
1 polymer ?
#
loop_
_entity_poly.entity_id
_entity_poly.type
_entity_poly.pdbx_seq_one_letter_code
_entity_poly.pdbx_strand_id
1 'polypeptide(L)'
;EDFTDDIQDVMIKNRHRAFPVINPHGKCIGTISRRNFLDMHKKKVVLVDHNEVDQAVDNIEKAEILEIIDHHKLGTLQTMTPVAFRNEPVGCTGTILYEIYGEQRLEIPEKIAGLLCAAIISDTLMFRSPTCTQTDKIAASALALIAGIKIEEFAREMFSAGSNLKDKSPEEIFYQDYKKFIGEGNVSFGVGQISSMDSEELKEIKEKLMPFMVSECGRHDITRVYFMLTNILEESTELLFYGEGSQQMA
;
A
#
# COMPACT_ATOMS: atom_id res chain seq x y z
N GLU A 1 6.05 18.96 -17.82
CA GLU A 1 6.70 17.79 -18.45
C GLU A 1 5.69 17.15 -19.38
N ASP A 2 6.09 16.97 -20.67
CA ASP A 2 5.21 16.33 -21.64
C ASP A 2 5.44 14.82 -21.60
N PHE A 3 4.38 14.05 -21.57
CA PHE A 3 4.46 12.59 -21.66
C PHE A 3 4.74 12.14 -23.11
N THR A 4 5.37 10.99 -23.28
CA THR A 4 5.73 10.46 -24.60
C THR A 4 4.52 10.24 -25.52
N ASP A 5 3.36 9.92 -24.95
CA ASP A 5 2.12 9.70 -25.71
C ASP A 5 1.58 11.00 -26.31
N ASP A 6 1.58 12.09 -25.55
CA ASP A 6 1.16 13.41 -26.02
C ASP A 6 2.04 13.91 -27.17
N ILE A 7 3.35 13.66 -27.04
CA ILE A 7 4.33 14.01 -28.08
C ILE A 7 4.11 13.16 -29.33
N GLN A 8 3.78 11.89 -29.21
CA GLN A 8 3.54 10.99 -30.34
C GLN A 8 2.40 11.53 -31.22
N ASP A 9 1.30 11.95 -30.62
CA ASP A 9 0.15 12.53 -31.32
C ASP A 9 0.53 13.84 -32.06
N VAL A 10 1.29 14.71 -31.40
CA VAL A 10 1.81 15.93 -32.01
C VAL A 10 2.70 15.62 -33.22
N MET A 11 3.57 14.61 -33.10
CA MET A 11 4.47 14.19 -34.17
C MET A 11 3.77 13.54 -35.35
N ILE A 12 2.67 12.81 -35.12
CA ILE A 12 1.85 12.20 -36.18
C ILE A 12 1.17 13.30 -37.00
N LYS A 13 0.62 14.32 -36.34
CA LYS A 13 -0.11 15.43 -36.99
C LYS A 13 0.79 16.43 -37.73
N ASN A 14 2.08 16.49 -37.40
CA ASN A 14 3.02 17.42 -37.98
C ASN A 14 3.95 16.76 -38.99
N ARG A 15 4.31 17.47 -40.06
CA ARG A 15 5.19 16.95 -41.12
C ARG A 15 6.70 17.05 -40.80
N HIS A 16 7.06 17.64 -39.66
CA HIS A 16 8.46 17.73 -39.24
C HIS A 16 9.08 16.39 -38.92
N ARG A 17 10.35 16.20 -39.25
CA ARG A 17 11.08 14.94 -38.99
C ARG A 17 11.65 14.86 -37.59
N ALA A 18 11.97 16.01 -37.00
CA ALA A 18 12.55 16.14 -35.66
C ALA A 18 11.96 17.35 -34.94
N PHE A 19 11.88 17.25 -33.62
CA PHE A 19 11.35 18.27 -32.73
C PHE A 19 12.39 18.58 -31.65
N PRO A 20 12.61 19.86 -31.32
CA PRO A 20 13.52 20.21 -30.24
C PRO A 20 12.94 19.82 -28.88
N VAL A 21 13.79 19.29 -28.01
CA VAL A 21 13.48 19.07 -26.59
C VAL A 21 14.07 20.22 -25.80
N ILE A 22 13.22 20.97 -25.11
CA ILE A 22 13.60 22.12 -24.31
C ILE A 22 13.43 21.84 -22.81
N ASN A 23 14.33 22.33 -21.99
CA ASN A 23 14.19 22.24 -20.54
C ASN A 23 13.25 23.37 -20.02
N PRO A 24 12.87 23.34 -18.70
CA PRO A 24 12.03 24.38 -18.09
C PRO A 24 12.57 25.83 -18.25
N HIS A 25 13.86 25.98 -18.52
CA HIS A 25 14.50 27.29 -18.74
C HIS A 25 14.51 27.71 -20.22
N GLY A 26 13.79 27.00 -21.11
CA GLY A 26 13.72 27.29 -22.53
C GLY A 26 14.97 26.91 -23.34
N LYS A 27 15.97 26.24 -22.74
CA LYS A 27 17.18 25.82 -23.44
C LYS A 27 16.95 24.49 -24.14
N CYS A 28 17.32 24.43 -25.44
CA CYS A 28 17.32 23.17 -26.18
C CYS A 28 18.37 22.20 -25.60
N ILE A 29 17.93 21.01 -25.19
CA ILE A 29 18.76 19.94 -24.60
C ILE A 29 18.92 18.72 -25.52
N GLY A 30 18.19 18.72 -26.64
CA GLY A 30 18.26 17.63 -27.61
C GLY A 30 17.19 17.73 -28.68
N THR A 31 17.09 16.70 -29.48
CA THR A 31 16.03 16.53 -30.48
C THR A 31 15.42 15.14 -30.38
N ILE A 32 14.13 15.06 -30.64
CA ILE A 32 13.41 13.78 -30.74
C ILE A 32 12.84 13.66 -32.17
N SER A 33 12.85 12.44 -32.70
CA SER A 33 12.34 12.15 -34.04
C SER A 33 11.37 10.96 -33.95
N ARG A 34 10.57 10.74 -34.98
CA ARG A 34 9.67 9.57 -35.07
C ARG A 34 10.42 8.24 -34.93
N ARG A 35 11.68 8.18 -35.38
CA ARG A 35 12.51 6.97 -35.24
C ARG A 35 12.77 6.63 -33.77
N ASN A 36 12.92 7.61 -32.90
CA ASN A 36 13.13 7.38 -31.47
C ASN A 36 11.94 6.68 -30.81
N PHE A 37 10.71 6.89 -31.30
CA PHE A 37 9.53 6.16 -30.81
C PHE A 37 9.46 4.71 -31.31
N LEU A 38 10.03 4.41 -32.48
CA LEU A 38 10.11 3.04 -32.98
C LEU A 38 11.18 2.22 -32.26
N ASP A 39 12.13 2.89 -31.64
CA ASP A 39 13.30 2.29 -30.97
C ASP A 39 13.25 2.48 -29.45
N MET A 40 12.07 2.73 -28.91
CA MET A 40 11.88 2.90 -27.46
C MET A 40 12.04 1.56 -26.74
N HIS A 41 13.07 1.47 -25.92
CA HIS A 41 13.20 0.35 -25.00
C HIS A 41 12.21 0.51 -23.85
N LYS A 42 11.44 -0.53 -23.59
CA LYS A 42 10.55 -0.59 -22.44
C LYS A 42 11.34 -0.43 -21.14
N LYS A 43 10.78 0.29 -20.19
CA LYS A 43 11.34 0.33 -18.83
C LYS A 43 11.26 -1.06 -18.22
N LYS A 44 12.37 -1.53 -17.67
CA LYS A 44 12.43 -2.82 -16.95
C LYS A 44 12.06 -2.57 -15.50
N VAL A 45 11.12 -3.36 -14.98
CA VAL A 45 10.60 -3.22 -13.62
C VAL A 45 10.56 -4.57 -12.91
N VAL A 46 10.73 -4.52 -11.61
CA VAL A 46 10.42 -5.61 -10.68
C VAL A 46 9.26 -5.13 -9.82
N LEU A 47 8.20 -5.91 -9.72
CA LEU A 47 7.08 -5.61 -8.84
C LEU A 47 7.30 -6.30 -7.49
N VAL A 48 7.15 -5.55 -6.42
CA VAL A 48 7.32 -6.05 -5.06
C VAL A 48 6.09 -5.67 -4.25
N ASP A 49 5.50 -6.65 -3.57
CA ASP A 49 4.35 -6.48 -2.69
C ASP A 49 3.03 -6.15 -3.38
N HIS A 50 2.94 -6.40 -4.68
CA HIS A 50 1.68 -6.33 -5.45
C HIS A 50 1.80 -7.06 -6.79
N ASN A 51 0.66 -7.56 -7.28
CA ASN A 51 0.53 -8.20 -8.58
C ASN A 51 -0.78 -7.80 -9.32
N GLU A 52 -1.36 -6.67 -8.95
CA GLU A 52 -2.56 -6.12 -9.58
C GLU A 52 -2.24 -4.80 -10.30
N VAL A 53 -2.86 -4.58 -11.47
CA VAL A 53 -2.63 -3.36 -12.30
C VAL A 53 -3.03 -2.09 -11.53
N ASP A 54 -4.13 -2.15 -10.78
CA ASP A 54 -4.68 -1.01 -10.05
C ASP A 54 -3.80 -0.57 -8.86
N GLN A 55 -2.87 -1.42 -8.45
CA GLN A 55 -1.89 -1.13 -7.39
C GLN A 55 -0.53 -0.71 -7.94
N ALA A 56 -0.31 -0.92 -9.23
CA ALA A 56 0.94 -0.58 -9.89
C ALA A 56 0.99 0.90 -10.31
N VAL A 57 2.17 1.33 -10.72
CA VAL A 57 2.35 2.66 -11.31
C VAL A 57 1.59 2.82 -12.63
N ASP A 58 1.17 4.02 -12.94
CA ASP A 58 0.51 4.34 -14.21
C ASP A 58 1.33 3.85 -15.41
N ASN A 59 0.63 3.28 -16.39
CA ASN A 59 1.20 2.73 -17.62
C ASN A 59 2.13 1.51 -17.41
N ILE A 60 1.91 0.72 -16.37
CA ILE A 60 2.68 -0.51 -16.11
C ILE A 60 2.66 -1.48 -17.30
N GLU A 61 1.58 -1.49 -18.09
CA GLU A 61 1.42 -2.31 -19.29
C GLU A 61 2.43 -1.95 -20.41
N LYS A 62 3.02 -0.74 -20.35
CA LYS A 62 4.08 -0.29 -21.27
C LYS A 62 5.48 -0.70 -20.80
N ALA A 63 5.62 -1.17 -19.58
CA ALA A 63 6.90 -1.66 -19.04
C ALA A 63 7.21 -3.10 -19.47
N GLU A 64 8.43 -3.53 -19.24
CA GLU A 64 8.87 -4.92 -19.29
C GLU A 64 9.01 -5.41 -17.85
N ILE A 65 8.05 -6.21 -17.38
CA ILE A 65 8.10 -6.78 -16.05
C ILE A 65 9.09 -7.95 -16.09
N LEU A 66 10.13 -7.87 -15.27
CA LEU A 66 11.16 -8.90 -15.16
C LEU A 66 10.84 -9.94 -14.10
N GLU A 67 10.29 -9.47 -12.98
CA GLU A 67 10.04 -10.29 -11.81
C GLU A 67 8.88 -9.71 -10.98
N ILE A 68 8.15 -10.60 -10.30
CA ILE A 68 7.12 -10.26 -9.34
C ILE A 68 7.41 -11.04 -8.05
N ILE A 69 7.50 -10.34 -6.92
CA ILE A 69 7.70 -10.92 -5.59
C ILE A 69 6.55 -10.44 -4.71
N ASP A 70 5.69 -11.35 -4.25
CA ASP A 70 4.45 -10.98 -3.59
C ASP A 70 3.96 -12.05 -2.61
N HIS A 71 3.08 -11.67 -1.70
CA HIS A 71 2.43 -12.56 -0.75
C HIS A 71 0.89 -12.48 -0.81
N HIS A 72 0.35 -11.63 -1.65
CA HIS A 72 -1.09 -11.45 -1.81
C HIS A 72 -1.73 -12.51 -2.70
N LYS A 73 -3.06 -12.50 -2.77
CA LYS A 73 -3.81 -13.28 -3.77
C LYS A 73 -3.33 -12.97 -5.18
N LEU A 74 -3.48 -13.91 -6.08
CA LEU A 74 -3.18 -13.68 -7.49
C LEU A 74 -4.12 -12.63 -8.07
N GLY A 75 -3.55 -11.58 -8.64
CA GLY A 75 -4.25 -10.48 -9.28
C GLY A 75 -4.48 -10.70 -10.77
N THR A 76 -4.79 -9.60 -11.46
CA THR A 76 -5.18 -9.58 -12.88
C THR A 76 -4.06 -9.17 -13.82
N LEU A 77 -2.83 -8.98 -13.31
CA LEU A 77 -1.70 -8.53 -14.11
C LEU A 77 -1.38 -9.54 -15.21
N GLN A 78 -1.25 -9.06 -16.43
CA GLN A 78 -0.89 -9.86 -17.59
C GLN A 78 0.47 -9.42 -18.13
N THR A 79 1.31 -10.38 -18.49
CA THR A 79 2.63 -10.13 -19.09
C THR A 79 2.69 -10.67 -20.50
N MET A 80 3.42 -9.99 -21.39
CA MET A 80 3.61 -10.43 -22.78
C MET A 80 4.70 -11.49 -22.92
N THR A 81 5.57 -11.63 -21.94
CA THR A 81 6.69 -12.57 -21.91
C THR A 81 6.68 -13.34 -20.59
N PRO A 82 7.31 -14.52 -20.53
CA PRO A 82 7.52 -15.21 -19.26
C PRO A 82 8.25 -14.32 -18.26
N VAL A 83 7.80 -14.32 -17.01
CA VAL A 83 8.40 -13.56 -15.91
C VAL A 83 8.71 -14.50 -14.75
N ALA A 84 9.74 -14.17 -13.96
CA ALA A 84 9.95 -14.82 -12.68
C ALA A 84 8.82 -14.35 -11.72
N PHE A 85 8.06 -15.30 -11.16
CA PHE A 85 6.97 -14.99 -10.25
C PHE A 85 7.10 -15.83 -8.98
N ARG A 86 7.39 -15.15 -7.87
CA ARG A 86 7.46 -15.74 -6.54
C ARG A 86 6.34 -15.18 -5.67
N ASN A 87 5.36 -16.02 -5.41
CA ASN A 87 4.24 -15.70 -4.54
C ASN A 87 4.12 -16.78 -3.47
N GLU A 88 4.15 -16.39 -2.20
CA GLU A 88 4.13 -17.31 -1.08
C GLU A 88 3.09 -16.92 -0.03
N PRO A 89 2.39 -17.89 0.59
CA PRO A 89 1.36 -17.62 1.59
C PRO A 89 1.99 -17.32 2.97
N VAL A 90 2.73 -16.22 3.05
CA VAL A 90 3.34 -15.67 4.25
C VAL A 90 2.69 -14.35 4.64
N GLY A 91 3.00 -13.83 5.81
CA GLY A 91 2.39 -12.60 6.32
C GLY A 91 2.94 -11.30 5.72
N CYS A 92 4.10 -11.35 5.04
CA CYS A 92 4.75 -10.17 4.47
C CYS A 92 5.72 -10.54 3.36
N THR A 93 5.77 -9.73 2.30
CA THR A 93 6.77 -9.87 1.23
C THR A 93 8.21 -9.72 1.77
N GLY A 94 8.40 -8.99 2.87
CA GLY A 94 9.69 -8.90 3.56
C GLY A 94 10.25 -10.25 3.99
N THR A 95 9.38 -11.20 4.33
CA THR A 95 9.75 -12.58 4.66
C THR A 95 10.32 -13.31 3.44
N ILE A 96 9.69 -13.17 2.28
CA ILE A 96 10.17 -13.75 1.03
C ILE A 96 11.54 -13.17 0.65
N LEU A 97 11.72 -11.87 0.81
CA LEU A 97 13.01 -11.21 0.55
C LEU A 97 14.11 -11.73 1.48
N TYR A 98 13.80 -11.96 2.76
CA TYR A 98 14.74 -12.58 3.69
C TYR A 98 15.17 -13.99 3.20
N GLU A 99 14.24 -14.80 2.73
CA GLU A 99 14.54 -16.12 2.18
C GLU A 99 15.39 -16.04 0.91
N ILE A 100 15.09 -15.09 0.00
CA ILE A 100 15.88 -14.87 -1.22
C ILE A 100 17.33 -14.53 -0.87
N TYR A 101 17.58 -13.67 0.13
CA TYR A 101 18.94 -13.38 0.62
C TYR A 101 19.66 -14.67 1.06
N GLY A 102 18.96 -15.52 1.81
CA GLY A 102 19.50 -16.82 2.26
C GLY A 102 19.82 -17.77 1.12
N GLU A 103 18.90 -17.92 0.15
CA GLU A 103 19.05 -18.75 -1.04
C GLU A 103 20.24 -18.32 -1.91
N GLN A 104 20.39 -17.01 -2.06
CA GLN A 104 21.48 -16.40 -2.82
C GLN A 104 22.79 -16.34 -2.02
N ARG A 105 22.79 -16.71 -0.73
CA ARG A 105 23.93 -16.62 0.19
C ARG A 105 24.52 -15.22 0.27
N LEU A 106 23.64 -14.21 0.25
CA LEU A 106 24.01 -12.81 0.37
C LEU A 106 23.88 -12.36 1.83
N GLU A 107 24.80 -11.54 2.28
CA GLU A 107 24.68 -10.88 3.58
C GLU A 107 23.65 -9.76 3.52
N ILE A 108 22.78 -9.70 4.52
CA ILE A 108 21.79 -8.63 4.64
C ILE A 108 22.42 -7.45 5.37
N PRO A 109 22.54 -6.27 4.74
CA PRO A 109 23.05 -5.08 5.44
C PRO A 109 22.15 -4.71 6.63
N GLU A 110 22.73 -4.25 7.72
CA GLU A 110 22.03 -3.90 8.97
C GLU A 110 20.81 -3.01 8.75
N LYS A 111 20.93 -1.94 7.92
CA LYS A 111 19.82 -1.04 7.62
C LYS A 111 18.70 -1.73 6.83
N ILE A 112 19.05 -2.62 5.91
CA ILE A 112 18.06 -3.40 5.13
C ILE A 112 17.37 -4.39 6.05
N ALA A 113 18.11 -5.06 6.94
CA ALA A 113 17.54 -5.95 7.94
C ALA A 113 16.51 -5.23 8.83
N GLY A 114 16.81 -4.01 9.27
CA GLY A 114 15.87 -3.18 10.04
C GLY A 114 14.60 -2.84 9.25
N LEU A 115 14.73 -2.47 7.98
CA LEU A 115 13.57 -2.16 7.13
C LEU A 115 12.71 -3.39 6.85
N LEU A 116 13.31 -4.54 6.53
CA LEU A 116 12.58 -5.79 6.32
C LEU A 116 11.88 -6.26 7.60
N CYS A 117 12.55 -6.14 8.76
CA CYS A 117 11.95 -6.42 10.06
C CYS A 117 10.74 -5.50 10.32
N ALA A 118 10.86 -4.21 10.04
CA ALA A 118 9.76 -3.25 10.15
C ALA A 118 8.57 -3.64 9.28
N ALA A 119 8.80 -4.01 8.03
CA ALA A 119 7.75 -4.47 7.12
C ALA A 119 7.01 -5.69 7.68
N ILE A 120 7.75 -6.72 8.13
CA ILE A 120 7.13 -7.92 8.71
C ILE A 120 6.32 -7.58 9.97
N ILE A 121 6.83 -6.75 10.87
CA ILE A 121 6.11 -6.32 12.07
C ILE A 121 4.85 -5.56 11.71
N SER A 122 4.89 -4.68 10.71
CA SER A 122 3.75 -3.89 10.22
C SER A 122 2.66 -4.80 9.68
N ASP A 123 2.95 -5.61 8.67
CA ASP A 123 1.97 -6.41 7.94
C ASP A 123 1.37 -7.52 8.81
N THR A 124 2.18 -8.07 9.74
CA THR A 124 1.72 -9.10 10.66
C THR A 124 1.09 -8.54 11.94
N LEU A 125 0.96 -7.22 12.08
CA LEU A 125 0.51 -6.55 13.30
C LEU A 125 1.24 -7.10 14.54
N MET A 126 2.56 -7.09 14.50
CA MET A 126 3.42 -7.67 15.54
C MET A 126 3.04 -9.15 15.81
N PHE A 127 2.93 -9.95 14.75
CA PHE A 127 2.62 -11.38 14.73
C PHE A 127 1.19 -11.77 15.19
N ARG A 128 0.26 -10.80 15.23
CA ARG A 128 -1.14 -11.01 15.64
C ARG A 128 -2.09 -11.18 14.45
N SER A 129 -1.67 -10.80 13.24
CA SER A 129 -2.48 -11.01 12.05
C SER A 129 -2.74 -12.50 11.82
N PRO A 130 -3.95 -12.89 11.41
CA PRO A 130 -4.26 -14.27 11.04
C PRO A 130 -3.44 -14.76 9.83
N THR A 131 -2.88 -13.87 9.05
CA THR A 131 -1.98 -14.16 7.92
C THR A 131 -0.54 -14.45 8.36
N CYS A 132 -0.18 -14.14 9.61
CA CYS A 132 1.16 -14.35 10.15
C CYS A 132 1.51 -15.82 10.23
N THR A 133 2.65 -16.21 9.67
CA THR A 133 3.15 -17.57 9.69
C THR A 133 4.35 -17.72 10.63
N GLN A 134 4.75 -18.98 10.88
CA GLN A 134 5.97 -19.25 11.62
C GLN A 134 7.22 -18.75 10.89
N THR A 135 7.19 -18.76 9.56
CA THR A 135 8.30 -18.25 8.73
C THR A 135 8.51 -16.76 8.95
N ASP A 136 7.44 -15.97 9.07
CA ASP A 136 7.51 -14.54 9.37
C ASP A 136 8.19 -14.28 10.73
N LYS A 137 7.83 -15.05 11.74
CA LYS A 137 8.42 -14.93 13.09
C LYS A 137 9.90 -15.25 13.10
N ILE A 138 10.32 -16.29 12.36
CA ILE A 138 11.74 -16.67 12.24
C ILE A 138 12.51 -15.59 11.49
N ALA A 139 11.97 -15.12 10.35
CA ALA A 139 12.58 -14.07 9.54
C ALA A 139 12.76 -12.78 10.35
N ALA A 140 11.69 -12.31 11.01
CA ALA A 140 11.74 -11.10 11.83
C ALA A 140 12.76 -11.20 12.97
N SER A 141 12.83 -12.36 13.64
CA SER A 141 13.81 -12.58 14.73
C SER A 141 15.24 -12.54 14.23
N ALA A 142 15.53 -13.17 13.08
CA ALA A 142 16.85 -13.14 12.48
C ALA A 142 17.24 -11.73 12.00
N LEU A 143 16.30 -11.04 11.36
CA LEU A 143 16.50 -9.66 10.88
C LEU A 143 16.73 -8.68 12.05
N ALA A 144 15.97 -8.82 13.14
CA ALA A 144 16.14 -8.02 14.34
C ALA A 144 17.53 -8.19 14.96
N LEU A 145 18.05 -9.44 14.98
CA LEU A 145 19.41 -9.72 15.45
C LEU A 145 20.47 -9.03 14.58
N ILE A 146 20.31 -9.09 13.25
CA ILE A 146 21.23 -8.41 12.31
C ILE A 146 21.18 -6.90 12.49
N ALA A 147 19.98 -6.34 12.66
CA ALA A 147 19.75 -4.91 12.82
C ALA A 147 20.06 -4.38 14.22
N GLY A 148 20.32 -5.24 15.19
CA GLY A 148 20.59 -4.86 16.58
C GLY A 148 19.40 -4.24 17.30
N ILE A 149 18.17 -4.59 16.91
CA ILE A 149 16.92 -4.04 17.45
C ILE A 149 16.18 -5.07 18.32
N LYS A 150 15.39 -4.57 19.28
CA LYS A 150 14.45 -5.38 20.05
C LYS A 150 13.04 -5.19 19.47
N ILE A 151 12.46 -6.28 19.01
CA ILE A 151 11.18 -6.26 18.24
C ILE A 151 10.10 -5.50 19.01
N GLU A 152 9.89 -5.79 20.31
CA GLU A 152 8.81 -5.20 21.09
C GLU A 152 8.98 -3.69 21.31
N GLU A 153 10.21 -3.24 21.55
CA GLU A 153 10.52 -1.82 21.73
C GLU A 153 10.34 -1.08 20.38
N PHE A 154 10.93 -1.64 19.33
CA PHE A 154 10.87 -1.08 17.98
C PHE A 154 9.44 -1.04 17.43
N ALA A 155 8.66 -2.12 17.60
CA ALA A 155 7.26 -2.16 17.19
C ALA A 155 6.43 -1.08 17.87
N ARG A 156 6.64 -0.87 19.17
CA ARG A 156 5.93 0.18 19.92
C ARG A 156 6.25 1.58 19.39
N GLU A 157 7.53 1.86 19.14
CA GLU A 157 7.96 3.14 18.56
C GLU A 157 7.39 3.34 17.16
N MET A 158 7.47 2.31 16.30
CA MET A 158 6.99 2.35 14.92
C MET A 158 5.47 2.59 14.87
N PHE A 159 4.68 1.82 15.59
CA PHE A 159 3.22 1.99 15.62
C PHE A 159 2.82 3.32 16.26
N SER A 160 3.49 3.75 17.33
CA SER A 160 3.25 5.06 17.94
C SER A 160 3.56 6.21 16.99
N ALA A 161 4.65 6.13 16.24
CA ALA A 161 5.01 7.14 15.24
C ALA A 161 4.04 7.15 14.04
N GLY A 162 3.53 5.97 13.66
CA GLY A 162 2.54 5.82 12.58
C GLY A 162 1.13 6.25 12.99
N SER A 163 0.84 6.18 14.29
CA SER A 163 -0.50 6.45 14.84
C SER A 163 -0.77 7.91 15.14
N ASN A 164 0.01 8.89 14.76
CA ASN A 164 -0.17 10.33 15.13
C ASN A 164 -1.62 10.85 14.97
N LEU A 165 -2.56 10.07 15.56
CA LEU A 165 -4.01 10.22 15.45
C LEU A 165 -4.51 11.36 16.34
N LYS A 166 -3.75 11.69 17.39
CA LYS A 166 -4.12 12.77 18.33
C LYS A 166 -4.18 14.13 17.67
N ASP A 167 -3.27 14.38 16.72
CA ASP A 167 -3.16 15.65 16.01
C ASP A 167 -4.03 15.72 14.74
N LYS A 168 -4.63 14.60 14.33
CA LYS A 168 -5.52 14.54 13.17
C LYS A 168 -6.93 14.99 13.49
N SER A 169 -7.56 15.65 12.53
CA SER A 169 -8.98 15.94 12.57
C SER A 169 -9.83 14.67 12.49
N PRO A 170 -11.09 14.69 12.97
CA PRO A 170 -11.99 13.54 12.80
C PRO A 170 -12.17 13.11 11.34
N GLU A 171 -12.15 14.06 10.41
CA GLU A 171 -12.26 13.82 8.99
C GLU A 171 -11.02 13.06 8.45
N GLU A 172 -9.82 13.51 8.80
CA GLU A 172 -8.57 12.84 8.38
C GLU A 172 -8.47 11.42 8.94
N ILE A 173 -8.91 11.20 10.18
CA ILE A 173 -8.95 9.86 10.79
C ILE A 173 -9.97 8.98 10.05
N PHE A 174 -11.17 9.52 9.81
CA PHE A 174 -12.26 8.77 9.21
C PHE A 174 -11.94 8.28 7.80
N TYR A 175 -11.34 9.14 6.98
CA TYR A 175 -11.03 8.83 5.59
C TYR A 175 -9.64 8.21 5.38
N GLN A 176 -8.88 7.95 6.43
CA GLN A 176 -7.53 7.36 6.32
C GLN A 176 -7.55 5.95 5.70
N ASP A 177 -8.49 5.12 6.14
CA ASP A 177 -8.76 3.80 5.54
C ASP A 177 -10.28 3.57 5.53
N TYR A 178 -10.93 4.18 4.54
CA TYR A 178 -12.37 4.18 4.37
C TYR A 178 -12.76 3.61 3.02
N LYS A 179 -13.76 2.73 3.03
CA LYS A 179 -14.31 2.13 1.81
C LYS A 179 -15.84 2.19 1.83
N LYS A 180 -16.41 2.48 0.66
CA LYS A 180 -17.87 2.45 0.45
C LYS A 180 -18.25 1.10 -0.17
N PHE A 181 -19.32 0.51 0.35
CA PHE A 181 -19.89 -0.74 -0.12
C PHE A 181 -21.35 -0.59 -0.46
N ILE A 182 -21.85 -1.46 -1.33
CA ILE A 182 -23.26 -1.58 -1.66
C ILE A 182 -23.70 -2.99 -1.25
N GLY A 183 -24.62 -3.06 -0.30
CA GLY A 183 -25.20 -4.32 0.19
C GLY A 183 -26.48 -4.72 -0.52
N GLU A 184 -27.12 -5.76 -0.01
CA GLU A 184 -28.41 -6.23 -0.50
C GLU A 184 -29.48 -5.12 -0.42
N GLY A 185 -30.37 -5.06 -1.41
CA GLY A 185 -31.40 -4.02 -1.49
C GLY A 185 -30.88 -2.63 -1.89
N ASN A 186 -29.66 -2.57 -2.47
CA ASN A 186 -29.02 -1.32 -2.91
C ASN A 186 -28.71 -0.33 -1.76
N VAL A 187 -28.51 -0.85 -0.55
CA VAL A 187 -28.17 -0.05 0.64
C VAL A 187 -26.68 0.25 0.61
N SER A 188 -26.32 1.52 0.52
CA SER A 188 -24.91 1.95 0.60
C SER A 188 -24.47 2.13 2.04
N PHE A 189 -23.31 1.58 2.37
CA PHE A 189 -22.71 1.77 3.68
C PHE A 189 -21.19 2.02 3.57
N GLY A 190 -20.68 2.78 4.52
CA GLY A 190 -19.27 3.08 4.64
C GLY A 190 -18.62 2.29 5.77
N VAL A 191 -17.41 1.80 5.54
CA VAL A 191 -16.60 1.12 6.55
C VAL A 191 -15.23 1.78 6.63
N GLY A 192 -14.86 2.23 7.82
CA GLY A 192 -13.53 2.75 8.11
C GLY A 192 -12.86 1.94 9.21
N GLN A 193 -11.54 2.06 9.31
CA GLN A 193 -10.78 1.43 10.37
C GLN A 193 -9.52 2.20 10.72
N ILE A 194 -9.12 2.07 11.97
CA ILE A 194 -7.79 2.44 12.47
C ILE A 194 -7.31 1.41 13.48
N SER A 195 -6.00 1.38 13.65
CA SER A 195 -5.36 0.56 14.68
C SER A 195 -4.43 1.40 15.53
N SER A 196 -4.43 1.15 16.83
CA SER A 196 -3.49 1.75 17.78
C SER A 196 -3.03 0.71 18.80
N MET A 197 -1.89 0.97 19.43
CA MET A 197 -1.41 0.19 20.58
C MET A 197 -1.80 0.84 21.93
N ASP A 198 -2.41 2.02 21.88
CA ASP A 198 -2.78 2.82 23.05
C ASP A 198 -4.32 2.86 23.21
N SER A 199 -4.82 2.22 24.27
CA SER A 199 -6.24 2.17 24.60
C SER A 199 -6.83 3.53 24.92
N GLU A 200 -6.06 4.46 25.51
CA GLU A 200 -6.53 5.81 25.83
C GLU A 200 -6.64 6.65 24.56
N GLU A 201 -5.68 6.51 23.62
CA GLU A 201 -5.78 7.15 22.32
C GLU A 201 -7.07 6.72 21.58
N LEU A 202 -7.37 5.41 21.58
CA LEU A 202 -8.59 4.91 20.94
C LEU A 202 -9.88 5.45 21.58
N LYS A 203 -9.90 5.64 22.89
CA LYS A 203 -11.04 6.27 23.59
C LYS A 203 -11.23 7.72 23.17
N GLU A 204 -10.14 8.50 23.15
CA GLU A 204 -10.18 9.90 22.70
C GLU A 204 -10.68 10.01 21.25
N ILE A 205 -10.20 9.10 20.38
CA ILE A 205 -10.61 9.04 18.98
C ILE A 205 -12.09 8.69 18.85
N LYS A 206 -12.59 7.72 19.61
CA LYS A 206 -14.01 7.38 19.65
C LYS A 206 -14.88 8.61 19.95
N GLU A 207 -14.51 9.39 20.96
CA GLU A 207 -15.25 10.61 21.33
C GLU A 207 -15.26 11.65 20.20
N LYS A 208 -14.16 11.77 19.44
CA LYS A 208 -14.05 12.68 18.28
C LYS A 208 -14.80 12.14 17.05
N LEU A 209 -14.75 10.84 16.80
CA LEU A 209 -15.31 10.22 15.60
C LEU A 209 -16.84 10.10 15.64
N MET A 210 -17.42 9.77 16.77
CA MET A 210 -18.87 9.56 16.86
C MET A 210 -19.70 10.75 16.34
N PRO A 211 -19.44 12.01 16.72
CA PRO A 211 -20.14 13.14 16.14
C PRO A 211 -19.92 13.31 14.63
N PHE A 212 -18.72 13.01 14.16
CA PHE A 212 -18.37 13.07 12.74
C PHE A 212 -19.13 12.01 11.94
N MET A 213 -19.15 10.75 12.38
CA MET A 213 -19.92 9.67 11.77
C MET A 213 -21.41 10.01 11.64
N VAL A 214 -21.99 10.63 12.66
CA VAL A 214 -23.39 11.13 12.64
C VAL A 214 -23.56 12.16 11.53
N SER A 215 -22.61 13.08 11.36
CA SER A 215 -22.68 14.11 10.31
C SER A 215 -22.45 13.57 8.91
N GLU A 216 -21.67 12.50 8.77
CA GLU A 216 -21.38 11.85 7.48
C GLU A 216 -22.48 10.91 7.02
N CYS A 217 -23.22 10.31 7.97
CA CYS A 217 -24.37 9.49 7.64
C CYS A 217 -25.46 10.34 6.96
N GLY A 218 -25.90 9.92 5.77
CA GLY A 218 -26.81 10.68 4.90
C GLY A 218 -26.11 11.56 3.85
N ARG A 219 -24.79 11.72 3.94
CA ARG A 219 -23.98 12.34 2.89
C ARG A 219 -23.55 11.28 1.85
N HIS A 220 -23.34 11.71 0.61
CA HIS A 220 -22.85 10.85 -0.46
C HIS A 220 -23.62 9.53 -0.65
N ASP A 221 -24.94 9.53 -0.40
CA ASP A 221 -25.82 8.34 -0.46
C ASP A 221 -25.42 7.21 0.51
N ILE A 222 -24.75 7.52 1.61
CA ILE A 222 -24.38 6.58 2.66
C ILE A 222 -25.46 6.59 3.73
N THR A 223 -26.13 5.45 3.93
CA THR A 223 -27.22 5.31 4.92
C THR A 223 -26.73 4.72 6.25
N ARG A 224 -25.58 4.07 6.25
CA ARG A 224 -24.97 3.44 7.43
C ARG A 224 -23.47 3.62 7.41
N VAL A 225 -22.91 3.82 8.58
CA VAL A 225 -21.47 3.98 8.76
C VAL A 225 -21.00 3.05 9.85
N TYR A 226 -19.91 2.35 9.57
CA TYR A 226 -19.21 1.47 10.51
C TYR A 226 -17.76 1.91 10.63
N PHE A 227 -17.23 1.87 11.84
CA PHE A 227 -15.83 2.23 12.05
C PHE A 227 -15.19 1.31 13.10
N MET A 228 -14.10 0.65 12.74
CA MET A 228 -13.39 -0.29 13.60
C MET A 228 -12.23 0.43 14.30
N LEU A 229 -12.22 0.37 15.62
CA LEU A 229 -11.12 0.81 16.48
C LEU A 229 -10.40 -0.43 17.00
N THR A 230 -9.24 -0.75 16.45
CA THR A 230 -8.51 -1.96 16.80
C THR A 230 -7.37 -1.65 17.75
N ASN A 231 -7.41 -2.25 18.94
CA ASN A 231 -6.28 -2.28 19.85
C ASN A 231 -5.41 -3.49 19.55
N ILE A 232 -4.21 -3.23 19.03
CA ILE A 232 -3.28 -4.27 18.60
C ILE A 232 -2.76 -5.05 19.81
N LEU A 233 -2.49 -4.39 20.95
CA LEU A 233 -1.96 -5.05 22.14
C LEU A 233 -3.00 -5.92 22.84
N GLU A 234 -4.24 -5.47 22.89
CA GLU A 234 -5.35 -6.18 23.57
C GLU A 234 -6.03 -7.19 22.65
N GLU A 235 -5.62 -7.25 21.36
CA GLU A 235 -6.23 -8.10 20.33
C GLU A 235 -7.76 -7.93 20.27
N SER A 236 -8.20 -6.68 20.42
CA SER A 236 -9.62 -6.32 20.51
C SER A 236 -9.97 -5.25 19.50
N THR A 237 -11.19 -5.32 18.98
CA THR A 237 -11.74 -4.32 18.08
C THR A 237 -13.08 -3.84 18.60
N GLU A 238 -13.21 -2.54 18.82
CA GLU A 238 -14.50 -1.91 19.08
C GLU A 238 -15.11 -1.45 17.75
N LEU A 239 -16.34 -1.88 17.48
CA LEU A 239 -17.09 -1.46 16.31
C LEU A 239 -18.01 -0.31 16.66
N LEU A 240 -17.73 0.87 16.11
CA LEU A 240 -18.63 2.01 16.12
C LEU A 240 -19.58 1.90 14.93
N PHE A 241 -20.85 2.23 15.13
CA PHE A 241 -21.81 2.23 14.03
C PHE A 241 -22.87 3.30 14.19
N TYR A 242 -23.41 3.80 13.09
CA TYR A 242 -24.50 4.77 13.04
C TYR A 242 -25.32 4.60 11.75
N GLY A 243 -26.61 4.95 11.83
CA GLY A 243 -27.57 4.90 10.72
C GLY A 243 -28.67 3.86 10.94
N GLU A 244 -29.77 3.98 10.17
CA GLU A 244 -30.94 3.14 10.34
C GLU A 244 -30.62 1.64 10.02
N GLY A 245 -30.93 0.75 10.95
CA GLY A 245 -30.64 -0.67 10.83
C GLY A 245 -29.16 -1.05 10.93
N SER A 246 -28.25 -0.13 11.33
CA SER A 246 -26.82 -0.44 11.51
C SER A 246 -26.58 -1.47 12.61
N GLN A 247 -27.37 -1.48 13.66
CA GLN A 247 -27.26 -2.42 14.78
C GLN A 247 -27.55 -3.87 14.40
N GLN A 248 -28.27 -4.12 13.29
CA GLN A 248 -28.57 -5.50 12.85
C GLN A 248 -27.40 -6.16 12.11
N MET A 249 -26.43 -5.37 11.65
CA MET A 249 -25.24 -5.84 10.94
C MET A 249 -23.96 -5.76 11.80
N ALA A 250 -24.03 -5.13 12.97
CA ALA A 250 -22.98 -5.05 13.97
C ALA A 250 -23.10 -6.21 14.98
#